data_9157e14d9b2e961a043f5a84cdf65b83
#
_entry.id   9157e14d9b2e961a043f5a84cdf65b83
#
_cell.length_a   1.000
_cell.length_b   1.000
_cell.length_c   1.000
_cell.angle_alpha   90.00
_cell.angle_beta   90.00
_cell.angle_gamma   90.00
#
_symmetry.space_group_name_H-M   'P 1'
#
loop_
_entity.id
_entity.type
_entity.pdbx_description
1 polymer ?
#
loop_
_entity_poly.entity_id
_entity_poly.type
_entity_poly.pdbx_seq_one_letter_code
_entity_poly.pdbx_strand_id
1 'polypeptide(L)'
;MCKVCKRRGNILLHPHEEESKKKGAEKVPAESSRVLPKDLRGRSGILLRMKERWYENIVLNIPHAGVRGLESIKCDNKVNLLTEVRRWTDWFTDLIFIPEKNDRIKHIIADFSRFAVDVERLLDDPLEKNGQGIIYMKYNGQQRYVDEKERTKLMAYYYDYNDRLKSMLSEHSLLIDCHSFPSDLSDMDICIGFNEDWSKPTDFVIDLVVELFKQHGYKVGINMPFSNAIAPETGYTYNSIMIELNKRVYLNEETFEFNDNAPKLREQLASLYSLLLRYSEEV
;
A
#
# COMPACT_ATOMS: atom_id res chain seq x y z
N MET A 1 5.77 -18.86 17.06
CA MET A 1 4.87 -18.13 16.16
C MET A 1 3.90 -17.31 16.99
N CYS A 2 3.77 -16.01 16.74
CA CYS A 2 2.82 -15.18 17.45
C CYS A 2 1.37 -15.53 16.98
N LYS A 3 0.35 -15.23 17.82
CA LYS A 3 -1.05 -15.52 17.48
C LYS A 3 -1.50 -14.89 16.14
N VAL A 4 -0.96 -13.76 15.78
CA VAL A 4 -1.27 -13.02 14.54
C VAL A 4 -0.72 -13.74 13.31
N CYS A 5 0.52 -14.23 13.37
CA CYS A 5 1.09 -15.03 12.27
C CYS A 5 0.32 -16.34 12.03
N LYS A 6 -0.23 -16.96 13.10
CA LYS A 6 -1.12 -18.12 12.95
C LYS A 6 -2.47 -17.77 12.29
N ARG A 7 -3.07 -16.62 12.65
CA ARG A 7 -4.32 -16.17 12.02
C ARG A 7 -4.16 -15.91 10.52
N ARG A 8 -3.05 -15.28 10.08
CA ARG A 8 -2.77 -15.08 8.65
C ARG A 8 -2.57 -16.38 7.89
N GLY A 9 -1.88 -17.35 8.46
CA GLY A 9 -1.71 -18.68 7.85
C GLY A 9 -3.05 -19.41 7.65
N ASN A 10 -4.01 -19.23 8.55
CA ASN A 10 -5.33 -19.85 8.45
C ASN A 10 -6.28 -19.11 7.48
N ILE A 11 -6.12 -17.81 7.27
CA ILE A 11 -6.94 -17.03 6.33
C ILE A 11 -6.59 -17.36 4.86
N LEU A 12 -5.35 -17.75 4.58
CA LEU A 12 -4.90 -18.09 3.23
C LEU A 12 -5.24 -19.53 2.79
N LEU A 13 -5.81 -20.37 3.66
CA LEU A 13 -6.03 -21.80 3.39
C LEU A 13 -7.50 -22.22 3.18
N HIS A 14 -8.46 -21.31 3.18
CA HIS A 14 -9.84 -21.66 2.85
C HIS A 14 -10.35 -20.91 1.63
N PRO A 15 -10.47 -21.58 0.46
CA PRO A 15 -11.39 -21.14 -0.57
C PRO A 15 -12.80 -21.33 0.00
N HIS A 16 -13.64 -20.29 -0.05
CA HIS A 16 -15.05 -20.38 0.27
C HIS A 16 -15.73 -21.41 -0.61
N GLU A 17 -16.11 -22.55 -0.04
CA GLU A 17 -17.18 -23.38 -0.59
C GLU A 17 -18.51 -22.70 -0.26
N GLU A 18 -19.17 -22.22 -1.30
CA GLU A 18 -20.51 -21.65 -1.22
C GLU A 18 -21.54 -22.73 -0.91
N GLU A 19 -22.13 -22.70 0.27
CA GLU A 19 -23.46 -23.27 0.45
C GLU A 19 -24.52 -22.25 0.03
N SER A 20 -25.11 -22.54 -1.13
CA SER A 20 -26.26 -21.83 -1.66
C SER A 20 -27.47 -21.96 -0.75
N LYS A 21 -27.91 -20.89 -0.08
CA LYS A 21 -29.29 -20.73 0.37
C LYS A 21 -29.95 -19.56 -0.32
N LYS A 22 -30.85 -19.88 -1.26
CA LYS A 22 -31.79 -18.97 -1.89
C LYS A 22 -32.59 -18.20 -0.84
N LYS A 23 -32.52 -16.88 -0.83
CA LYS A 23 -33.58 -15.98 -0.33
C LYS A 23 -33.63 -14.72 -1.17
N GLY A 24 -34.83 -14.47 -1.71
CA GLY A 24 -35.49 -13.24 -2.11
C GLY A 24 -34.66 -12.12 -2.73
N ALA A 25 -34.91 -11.91 -4.02
CA ALA A 25 -34.44 -10.72 -4.72
C ALA A 25 -35.16 -9.47 -4.17
N GLU A 26 -34.46 -8.69 -3.36
CA GLU A 26 -34.85 -7.33 -3.03
C GLU A 26 -34.21 -6.39 -4.07
N LYS A 27 -35.04 -5.63 -4.77
CA LYS A 27 -34.63 -4.67 -5.80
C LYS A 27 -33.78 -3.58 -5.14
N VAL A 28 -32.52 -3.52 -5.50
CA VAL A 28 -31.62 -2.39 -5.21
C VAL A 28 -32.15 -1.19 -6.03
N PRO A 29 -32.41 -0.02 -5.43
CA PRO A 29 -32.76 1.17 -6.17
C PRO A 29 -31.56 1.62 -7.00
N ALA A 30 -31.78 1.80 -8.30
CA ALA A 30 -30.84 2.43 -9.21
C ALA A 30 -30.65 3.92 -8.81
N GLU A 31 -29.40 4.39 -9.01
CA GLU A 31 -29.00 5.80 -8.99
C GLU A 31 -28.92 6.49 -7.62
N SER A 32 -27.85 6.25 -6.90
CA SER A 32 -27.24 7.34 -6.12
C SER A 32 -26.43 8.21 -7.09
N SER A 33 -26.94 9.39 -7.44
CA SER A 33 -26.20 10.44 -8.13
C SER A 33 -24.92 10.75 -7.33
N ARG A 34 -23.78 10.29 -7.82
CA ARG A 34 -22.48 10.42 -7.18
C ARG A 34 -22.01 11.86 -7.33
N VAL A 35 -22.13 12.60 -6.27
CA VAL A 35 -21.88 14.03 -6.19
C VAL A 35 -20.39 14.26 -5.93
N LEU A 36 -19.70 14.98 -6.83
CA LEU A 36 -18.36 15.54 -6.58
C LEU A 36 -18.35 16.35 -5.28
N PRO A 37 -17.25 16.37 -4.52
CA PRO A 37 -17.09 17.21 -3.35
C PRO A 37 -17.51 18.66 -3.64
N LYS A 38 -18.27 19.28 -2.74
CA LYS A 38 -18.90 20.60 -2.96
C LYS A 38 -17.93 21.69 -3.40
N ASP A 39 -16.69 21.64 -2.91
CA ASP A 39 -15.67 22.67 -3.18
C ASP A 39 -15.05 22.58 -4.58
N LEU A 40 -15.16 21.43 -5.25
CA LEU A 40 -14.70 21.25 -6.62
C LEU A 40 -15.74 21.68 -7.68
N ARG A 41 -17.00 21.96 -7.28
CA ARG A 41 -18.08 22.33 -8.22
C ARG A 41 -18.03 23.77 -8.73
N GLY A 42 -17.28 24.65 -8.10
CA GLY A 42 -17.32 26.10 -8.35
C GLY A 42 -16.26 26.66 -9.29
N ARG A 43 -15.35 25.84 -9.81
CA ARG A 43 -14.23 26.31 -10.63
C ARG A 43 -14.32 25.78 -12.06
N SER A 44 -14.91 26.58 -12.96
CA SER A 44 -14.93 26.28 -14.42
C SER A 44 -13.54 25.96 -15.02
N GLY A 45 -12.46 26.46 -14.42
CA GLY A 45 -11.09 26.14 -14.80
C GLY A 45 -10.64 24.71 -14.42
N ILE A 46 -11.32 24.05 -13.46
CA ILE A 46 -11.01 22.68 -13.06
C ILE A 46 -11.54 21.72 -14.11
N LEU A 47 -12.76 21.91 -14.60
CA LEU A 47 -13.36 21.07 -15.66
C LEU A 47 -12.57 21.09 -16.97
N LEU A 48 -11.95 22.23 -17.34
CA LEU A 48 -11.10 22.33 -18.54
C LEU A 48 -9.74 21.63 -18.35
N ARG A 49 -9.16 21.65 -17.14
CA ARG A 49 -7.93 20.92 -16.82
C ARG A 49 -8.16 19.42 -16.67
N MET A 50 -9.40 19.02 -16.40
CA MET A 50 -9.80 17.61 -16.26
C MET A 50 -9.76 16.84 -17.59
N LYS A 51 -9.59 17.48 -18.74
CA LYS A 51 -9.51 16.81 -20.06
C LYS A 51 -8.14 16.22 -20.40
N GLU A 52 -7.11 16.44 -19.60
CA GLU A 52 -5.75 16.21 -20.12
C GLU A 52 -4.97 15.04 -19.52
N ARG A 53 -5.28 14.43 -18.39
CA ARG A 53 -4.51 13.25 -17.89
C ARG A 53 -5.27 12.45 -16.83
N TRP A 54 -5.83 11.35 -17.23
CA TRP A 54 -6.41 10.36 -16.33
C TRP A 54 -5.70 9.03 -16.48
N TYR A 55 -5.69 8.26 -15.38
CA TYR A 55 -5.01 6.99 -15.37
C TYR A 55 -5.87 5.90 -16.00
N GLU A 56 -5.31 5.14 -16.91
CA GLU A 56 -5.95 3.97 -17.50
C GLU A 56 -6.02 2.82 -16.50
N ASN A 57 -5.01 2.74 -15.64
CA ASN A 57 -4.97 1.74 -14.58
C ASN A 57 -4.27 2.26 -13.33
N ILE A 58 -4.60 1.65 -12.19
CA ILE A 58 -3.92 1.82 -10.92
C ILE A 58 -3.16 0.54 -10.59
N VAL A 59 -1.93 0.66 -10.15
CA VAL A 59 -1.13 -0.46 -9.64
C VAL A 59 -0.89 -0.21 -8.14
N LEU A 60 -1.38 -1.11 -7.29
CA LEU A 60 -1.17 -1.06 -5.85
C LEU A 60 0.07 -1.88 -5.50
N ASN A 61 1.11 -1.24 -5.02
CA ASN A 61 2.30 -1.89 -4.45
C ASN A 61 2.09 -2.07 -2.95
N ILE A 62 2.15 -3.30 -2.43
CA ILE A 62 1.96 -3.62 -1.01
C ILE A 62 3.18 -4.40 -0.53
N PRO A 63 4.28 -3.71 -0.22
CA PRO A 63 5.59 -4.36 -0.07
C PRO A 63 5.83 -4.93 1.32
N HIS A 64 5.13 -4.45 2.36
CA HIS A 64 5.49 -4.73 3.74
C HIS A 64 4.41 -5.44 4.56
N ALA A 65 3.36 -5.94 3.92
CA ALA A 65 2.31 -6.69 4.59
C ALA A 65 2.70 -8.14 4.93
N GLY A 66 3.71 -8.69 4.26
CA GLY A 66 4.11 -10.09 4.38
C GLY A 66 4.81 -10.45 5.68
N VAL A 67 4.73 -11.73 6.03
CA VAL A 67 5.38 -12.30 7.24
C VAL A 67 6.13 -13.61 6.96
N ARG A 68 6.13 -14.08 5.72
CA ARG A 68 6.88 -15.29 5.32
C ARG A 68 8.38 -15.08 5.54
N GLY A 69 9.10 -16.15 5.82
CA GLY A 69 10.55 -16.14 5.98
C GLY A 69 11.03 -15.77 7.39
N LEU A 70 10.18 -15.28 8.29
CA LEU A 70 10.56 -14.92 9.66
C LEU A 70 11.06 -16.12 10.47
N GLU A 71 10.50 -17.30 10.21
CA GLU A 71 10.87 -18.55 10.89
C GLU A 71 12.32 -18.98 10.56
N SER A 72 12.81 -18.64 9.38
CA SER A 72 14.16 -19.00 8.90
C SER A 72 15.24 -17.99 9.31
N ILE A 73 14.87 -16.80 9.82
CA ILE A 73 15.83 -15.79 10.22
C ILE A 73 16.67 -16.30 11.42
N LYS A 74 17.96 -16.39 11.20
CA LYS A 74 18.96 -16.68 12.24
C LYS A 74 19.48 -15.36 12.79
N CYS A 75 19.23 -15.07 14.05
CA CYS A 75 19.65 -13.84 14.73
C CYS A 75 19.95 -14.08 16.20
N ASP A 76 20.67 -13.14 16.81
CA ASP A 76 21.12 -13.25 18.21
C ASP A 76 19.94 -13.28 19.20
N ASN A 77 18.88 -12.54 18.92
CA ASN A 77 17.72 -12.45 19.81
C ASN A 77 16.38 -12.40 19.03
N LYS A 78 15.71 -13.55 18.99
CA LYS A 78 14.38 -13.64 18.31
C LYS A 78 13.27 -12.84 18.98
N VAL A 79 13.35 -12.56 20.26
CA VAL A 79 12.31 -11.77 20.97
C VAL A 79 12.35 -10.33 20.46
N ASN A 80 13.55 -9.76 20.33
CA ASN A 80 13.70 -8.41 19.76
C ASN A 80 13.25 -8.36 18.30
N LEU A 81 13.58 -9.38 17.49
CA LEU A 81 13.07 -9.47 16.12
C LEU A 81 11.55 -9.44 16.07
N LEU A 82 10.87 -10.22 16.92
CA LEU A 82 9.41 -10.28 16.93
C LEU A 82 8.79 -8.94 17.37
N THR A 83 9.45 -8.20 18.24
CA THR A 83 9.05 -6.85 18.64
C THR A 83 9.12 -5.90 17.44
N GLU A 84 10.23 -5.93 16.69
CA GLU A 84 10.40 -5.12 15.48
C GLU A 84 9.39 -5.52 14.38
N VAL A 85 9.20 -6.81 14.14
CA VAL A 85 8.19 -7.32 13.21
C VAL A 85 6.80 -6.83 13.57
N ARG A 86 6.44 -6.89 14.86
CA ARG A 86 5.16 -6.43 15.36
C ARG A 86 4.95 -4.94 15.10
N ARG A 87 6.00 -4.15 15.27
CA ARG A 87 5.98 -2.69 15.09
C ARG A 87 5.95 -2.27 13.62
N TRP A 88 6.81 -2.87 12.78
CA TRP A 88 7.12 -2.37 11.45
C TRP A 88 6.50 -3.16 10.29
N THR A 89 5.77 -4.24 10.55
CA THR A 89 4.95 -4.87 9.51
C THR A 89 3.73 -3.98 9.25
N ASP A 90 3.41 -3.77 7.99
CA ASP A 90 2.23 -3.03 7.55
C ASP A 90 1.01 -3.95 7.60
N TRP A 91 0.57 -4.23 8.84
CA TRP A 91 -0.45 -5.23 9.12
C TRP A 91 -1.75 -4.94 8.36
N PHE A 92 -2.18 -5.93 7.57
CA PHE A 92 -3.45 -5.91 6.85
C PHE A 92 -3.60 -4.82 5.79
N THR A 93 -2.52 -4.15 5.35
CA THR A 93 -2.60 -3.20 4.23
C THR A 93 -3.09 -3.88 2.96
N ASP A 94 -2.77 -5.16 2.74
CA ASP A 94 -3.34 -5.99 1.68
C ASP A 94 -4.88 -6.11 1.75
N LEU A 95 -5.48 -6.09 2.95
CA LEU A 95 -6.93 -6.13 3.12
C LEU A 95 -7.58 -4.75 3.10
N ILE A 96 -6.84 -3.70 3.43
CA ILE A 96 -7.34 -2.32 3.46
C ILE A 96 -7.31 -1.69 2.07
N PHE A 97 -6.19 -1.81 1.35
CA PHE A 97 -6.00 -1.11 0.07
C PHE A 97 -6.64 -1.83 -1.12
N ILE A 98 -6.72 -3.15 -1.12
CA ILE A 98 -7.27 -3.89 -2.27
C ILE A 98 -8.80 -3.75 -2.29
N PRO A 99 -9.38 -3.11 -3.33
CA PRO A 99 -10.83 -2.97 -3.45
C PRO A 99 -11.47 -4.29 -3.89
N GLU A 100 -12.80 -4.31 -3.99
CA GLU A 100 -13.52 -5.32 -4.75
C GLU A 100 -13.02 -5.36 -6.22
N LYS A 101 -13.28 -6.47 -6.90
CA LYS A 101 -12.74 -6.72 -8.24
C LYS A 101 -13.00 -5.55 -9.20
N ASN A 102 -11.91 -5.01 -9.74
CA ASN A 102 -11.89 -4.00 -10.79
C ASN A 102 -10.70 -4.29 -11.71
N ASP A 103 -10.97 -4.57 -12.99
CA ASP A 103 -9.94 -5.00 -13.95
C ASP A 103 -8.91 -3.88 -14.27
N ARG A 104 -9.22 -2.61 -13.94
CA ARG A 104 -8.29 -1.48 -14.05
C ARG A 104 -7.42 -1.26 -12.81
N ILE A 105 -7.62 -2.04 -11.75
CA ILE A 105 -6.82 -1.98 -10.53
C ILE A 105 -6.05 -3.29 -10.38
N LYS A 106 -4.76 -3.22 -10.61
CA LYS A 106 -3.83 -4.34 -10.40
C LYS A 106 -3.18 -4.19 -9.03
N HIS A 107 -2.70 -5.28 -8.46
CA HIS A 107 -1.95 -5.22 -7.20
C HIS A 107 -0.84 -6.27 -7.16
N ILE A 108 0.20 -5.95 -6.42
CA ILE A 108 1.26 -6.86 -6.06
C ILE A 108 1.49 -6.80 -4.55
N ILE A 109 1.64 -7.96 -3.93
CA ILE A 109 1.85 -8.10 -2.49
C ILE A 109 3.15 -8.85 -2.27
N ALA A 110 4.05 -8.30 -1.47
CA ALA A 110 5.19 -9.07 -0.97
C ALA A 110 4.71 -9.98 0.17
N ASP A 111 4.86 -11.28 0.01
CA ASP A 111 4.51 -12.26 1.03
C ASP A 111 5.66 -12.50 2.04
N PHE A 112 6.91 -12.23 1.66
CA PHE A 112 8.02 -12.20 2.60
C PHE A 112 7.94 -10.97 3.52
N SER A 113 8.38 -11.16 4.76
CA SER A 113 8.61 -10.04 5.67
C SER A 113 9.75 -9.17 5.16
N ARG A 114 9.61 -7.84 5.30
CA ARG A 114 10.71 -6.89 5.05
C ARG A 114 11.98 -7.23 5.83
N PHE A 115 11.86 -7.87 7.00
CA PHE A 115 12.99 -8.34 7.77
C PHE A 115 13.71 -9.54 7.15
N ALA A 116 13.06 -10.26 6.24
CA ALA A 116 13.69 -11.31 5.46
C ALA A 116 14.31 -10.74 4.18
N VAL A 117 13.50 -10.01 3.41
CA VAL A 117 13.92 -9.31 2.19
C VAL A 117 13.00 -8.09 2.00
N ASP A 118 13.57 -6.92 1.90
CA ASP A 118 12.83 -5.68 1.67
C ASP A 118 12.82 -5.35 0.17
N VAL A 119 11.66 -5.52 -0.46
CA VAL A 119 11.50 -5.39 -1.92
C VAL A 119 11.54 -3.95 -2.41
N GLU A 120 11.47 -2.97 -1.51
CA GLU A 120 11.53 -1.55 -1.83
C GLU A 120 12.92 -0.93 -1.72
N ARG A 121 13.86 -1.63 -1.09
CA ARG A 121 15.22 -1.12 -1.01
C ARG A 121 15.86 -1.07 -2.39
N LEU A 122 16.58 0.01 -2.66
CA LEU A 122 17.39 0.13 -3.87
C LEU A 122 18.66 -0.73 -3.74
N LEU A 123 19.25 -1.11 -4.88
CA LEU A 123 20.51 -1.87 -4.90
C LEU A 123 21.68 -1.11 -4.28
N ASP A 124 21.63 0.21 -4.31
CA ASP A 124 22.61 1.15 -3.76
C ASP A 124 22.05 1.94 -2.56
N ASP A 125 21.02 1.42 -1.90
CA ASP A 125 20.35 2.10 -0.77
C ASP A 125 21.38 2.49 0.32
N PRO A 126 21.40 3.77 0.75
CA PRO A 126 22.33 4.23 1.80
C PRO A 126 22.21 3.44 3.12
N LEU A 127 21.05 2.85 3.40
CA LEU A 127 20.81 2.07 4.61
C LEU A 127 21.52 0.71 4.60
N GLU A 128 22.00 0.23 3.43
CA GLU A 128 22.88 -0.95 3.35
C GLU A 128 24.12 -0.82 4.27
N LYS A 129 24.68 0.40 4.37
CA LYS A 129 25.81 0.69 5.28
C LYS A 129 25.49 0.44 6.75
N ASN A 130 24.20 0.53 7.09
CA ASN A 130 23.69 0.25 8.44
C ASN A 130 23.20 -1.19 8.60
N GLY A 131 23.32 -2.02 7.56
CA GLY A 131 22.81 -3.37 7.50
C GLY A 131 21.28 -3.46 7.34
N GLN A 132 20.66 -2.42 6.78
CA GLN A 132 19.21 -2.33 6.51
C GLN A 132 18.93 -2.14 5.02
N GLY A 133 19.69 -2.81 4.16
CA GLY A 133 19.45 -2.86 2.73
C GLY A 133 18.37 -3.86 2.32
N ILE A 134 18.47 -4.40 1.12
CA ILE A 134 17.52 -5.40 0.58
C ILE A 134 17.38 -6.61 1.52
N ILE A 135 18.50 -7.10 2.05
CA ILE A 135 18.51 -8.17 3.06
C ILE A 135 18.98 -7.54 4.37
N TYR A 136 18.09 -7.38 5.32
CA TYR A 136 18.46 -6.83 6.61
C TYR A 136 19.45 -7.73 7.34
N MET A 137 20.64 -7.20 7.58
CA MET A 137 21.71 -7.84 8.34
C MET A 137 21.78 -7.37 9.78
N LYS A 138 21.20 -6.15 10.04
CA LYS A 138 21.08 -5.59 11.38
C LYS A 138 19.72 -4.95 11.57
N TYR A 139 19.14 -5.05 12.76
CA TYR A 139 17.94 -4.33 13.18
C TYR A 139 17.94 -4.22 14.71
N ASN A 140 17.66 -3.05 15.22
CA ASN A 140 17.61 -2.76 16.65
C ASN A 140 18.81 -3.38 17.45
N GLY A 141 20.02 -3.19 16.94
CA GLY A 141 21.24 -3.74 17.54
C GLY A 141 21.47 -5.26 17.38
N GLN A 142 20.55 -5.97 16.74
CA GLN A 142 20.66 -7.40 16.50
C GLN A 142 21.37 -7.69 15.18
N GLN A 143 22.25 -8.70 15.19
CA GLN A 143 22.91 -9.21 13.99
C GLN A 143 22.11 -10.39 13.43
N ARG A 144 21.91 -10.42 12.10
CA ARG A 144 21.40 -11.56 11.36
C ARG A 144 22.52 -12.32 10.68
N TYR A 145 22.33 -13.61 10.53
CA TYR A 145 23.26 -14.51 9.82
C TYR A 145 22.55 -15.07 8.59
N VAL A 146 23.10 -14.77 7.41
CA VAL A 146 22.56 -15.20 6.11
C VAL A 146 23.70 -15.89 5.33
N ASP A 147 23.51 -17.16 5.01
CA ASP A 147 24.45 -17.89 4.16
C ASP A 147 24.21 -17.56 2.67
N GLU A 148 25.16 -17.93 1.81
CA GLU A 148 25.12 -17.60 0.38
C GLU A 148 23.90 -18.19 -0.34
N LYS A 149 23.48 -19.39 0.03
CA LYS A 149 22.30 -20.05 -0.53
C LYS A 149 21.00 -19.29 -0.18
N GLU A 150 20.89 -18.88 1.07
CA GLU A 150 19.75 -18.04 1.52
C GLU A 150 19.78 -16.70 0.83
N ARG A 151 20.94 -16.03 0.75
CA ARG A 151 21.12 -14.75 0.05
C ARG A 151 20.67 -14.84 -1.40
N THR A 152 21.14 -15.84 -2.14
CA THR A 152 20.76 -16.06 -3.54
C THR A 152 19.24 -16.21 -3.69
N LYS A 153 18.60 -16.97 -2.82
CA LYS A 153 17.15 -17.18 -2.83
C LYS A 153 16.37 -15.87 -2.56
N LEU A 154 16.80 -15.09 -1.57
CA LEU A 154 16.15 -13.83 -1.22
C LEU A 154 16.34 -12.78 -2.31
N MET A 155 17.53 -12.69 -2.90
CA MET A 155 17.77 -11.79 -4.05
C MET A 155 16.97 -12.19 -5.28
N ALA A 156 16.82 -13.49 -5.56
CA ALA A 156 15.96 -13.95 -6.66
C ALA A 156 14.51 -13.53 -6.45
N TYR A 157 13.99 -13.60 -5.21
CA TYR A 157 12.66 -13.10 -4.87
C TYR A 157 12.54 -11.57 -5.06
N TYR A 158 13.56 -10.81 -4.64
CA TYR A 158 13.61 -9.35 -4.82
C TYR A 158 13.50 -8.98 -6.30
N TYR A 159 14.29 -9.62 -7.17
CA TYR A 159 14.25 -9.33 -8.61
C TYR A 159 12.90 -9.75 -9.23
N ASP A 160 12.38 -10.94 -8.92
CA ASP A 160 11.08 -11.41 -9.42
C ASP A 160 9.95 -10.45 -9.04
N TYR A 161 9.94 -9.98 -7.79
CA TYR A 161 8.95 -9.01 -7.32
C TYR A 161 9.01 -7.70 -8.11
N ASN A 162 10.20 -7.12 -8.25
CA ASN A 162 10.39 -5.87 -8.97
C ASN A 162 10.10 -6.00 -10.48
N ASP A 163 10.47 -7.10 -11.11
CA ASP A 163 10.13 -7.37 -12.51
C ASP A 163 8.62 -7.51 -12.72
N ARG A 164 7.93 -8.18 -11.80
CA ARG A 164 6.46 -8.27 -11.83
C ARG A 164 5.81 -6.92 -11.61
N LEU A 165 6.28 -6.12 -10.66
CA LEU A 165 5.78 -4.76 -10.45
C LEU A 165 5.91 -3.93 -11.73
N LYS A 166 7.10 -3.91 -12.35
CA LYS A 166 7.35 -3.21 -13.62
C LYS A 166 6.42 -3.69 -14.74
N SER A 167 6.16 -4.98 -14.83
CA SER A 167 5.28 -5.55 -15.88
C SER A 167 3.81 -5.15 -15.77
N MET A 168 3.37 -4.65 -14.62
CA MET A 168 2.00 -4.16 -14.40
C MET A 168 1.81 -2.70 -14.81
N LEU A 169 2.90 -1.95 -14.94
CA LEU A 169 2.90 -0.50 -15.25
C LEU A 169 2.75 -0.25 -16.76
N SER A 170 2.33 0.95 -17.11
CA SER A 170 2.27 1.54 -18.46
C SER A 170 2.42 3.06 -18.35
N GLU A 171 2.56 3.77 -19.46
CA GLU A 171 2.67 5.23 -19.51
C GLU A 171 1.51 5.97 -18.81
N HIS A 172 0.34 5.34 -18.75
CA HIS A 172 -0.87 5.92 -18.15
C HIS A 172 -1.24 5.27 -16.81
N SER A 173 -0.26 4.66 -16.15
CA SER A 173 -0.46 4.10 -14.81
C SER A 173 -0.30 5.14 -13.71
N LEU A 174 -1.08 4.98 -12.64
CA LEU A 174 -0.74 5.50 -11.33
C LEU A 174 -0.27 4.34 -10.45
N LEU A 175 0.98 4.37 -10.04
CA LEU A 175 1.48 3.50 -8.99
C LEU A 175 1.10 4.10 -7.63
N ILE A 176 0.38 3.35 -6.80
CA ILE A 176 0.12 3.72 -5.41
C ILE A 176 0.93 2.80 -4.52
N ASP A 177 1.86 3.39 -3.81
CA ASP A 177 2.71 2.73 -2.83
C ASP A 177 1.98 2.68 -1.49
N CYS A 178 1.63 1.49 -1.04
CA CYS A 178 0.62 1.25 0.00
C CYS A 178 1.26 0.81 1.30
N HIS A 179 1.28 1.69 2.29
CA HIS A 179 1.96 1.48 3.55
C HIS A 179 1.13 1.76 4.78
N SER A 180 1.69 1.43 5.94
CA SER A 180 1.20 1.88 7.23
C SER A 180 2.33 2.02 8.25
N PHE A 181 2.19 2.97 9.16
CA PHE A 181 3.17 3.27 10.20
C PHE A 181 2.59 3.17 11.62
N PRO A 182 3.45 2.91 12.64
CA PRO A 182 3.04 2.87 14.04
C PRO A 182 2.43 4.18 14.52
N SER A 183 1.39 4.10 15.35
CA SER A 183 0.60 5.26 15.78
C SER A 183 1.36 6.29 16.59
N ASP A 184 2.44 5.88 17.26
CA ASP A 184 3.27 6.74 18.09
C ASP A 184 4.33 7.56 17.32
N LEU A 185 4.46 7.34 16.00
CA LEU A 185 5.44 8.05 15.18
C LEU A 185 5.01 9.45 14.77
N SER A 186 3.73 9.72 14.64
CA SER A 186 3.22 10.98 14.13
C SER A 186 1.77 11.23 14.53
N ASP A 187 1.42 12.51 14.67
CA ASP A 187 0.04 12.95 14.83
C ASP A 187 -0.78 12.90 13.53
N MET A 188 -0.13 12.68 12.39
CA MET A 188 -0.83 12.54 11.12
C MET A 188 -1.57 11.20 11.08
N ASP A 189 -2.77 11.21 10.53
CA ASP A 189 -3.55 10.01 10.28
C ASP A 189 -3.17 9.35 8.97
N ILE A 190 -2.86 10.19 7.97
CA ILE A 190 -2.46 9.75 6.63
C ILE A 190 -1.28 10.61 6.17
N CYS A 191 -0.28 9.99 5.59
CA CYS A 191 0.81 10.67 4.92
C CYS A 191 0.73 10.40 3.42
N ILE A 192 0.79 11.45 2.61
CA ILE A 192 0.86 11.38 1.16
C ILE A 192 2.28 11.75 0.74
N GLY A 193 2.99 10.77 0.18
CA GLY A 193 4.37 10.94 -0.29
C GLY A 193 4.46 10.92 -1.80
N PHE A 194 5.40 11.66 -2.37
CA PHE A 194 5.74 11.65 -3.79
C PHE A 194 7.15 12.19 -4.02
N ASN A 195 7.74 11.81 -5.14
CA ASN A 195 9.04 12.32 -5.57
C ASN A 195 8.89 13.67 -6.28
N GLU A 196 9.89 14.52 -6.20
CA GLU A 196 9.99 15.76 -6.98
C GLU A 196 10.78 15.52 -8.28
N ASP A 197 10.41 14.46 -9.01
CA ASP A 197 11.06 14.02 -10.24
C ASP A 197 10.05 13.69 -11.35
N TRP A 198 10.47 12.91 -12.33
CA TRP A 198 9.67 12.49 -13.47
C TRP A 198 8.41 11.67 -13.08
N SER A 199 8.39 11.07 -11.91
CA SER A 199 7.28 10.24 -11.41
C SER A 199 6.21 11.04 -10.65
N LYS A 200 6.43 12.34 -10.42
CA LYS A 200 5.52 13.21 -9.67
C LYS A 200 4.14 13.25 -10.33
N PRO A 201 3.04 12.94 -9.61
CA PRO A 201 1.71 13.25 -10.08
C PRO A 201 1.51 14.76 -10.27
N THR A 202 0.53 15.17 -11.08
CA THR A 202 0.17 16.57 -11.15
C THR A 202 -0.31 17.09 -9.79
N ASP A 203 -0.09 18.39 -9.52
CA ASP A 203 -0.57 19.00 -8.27
C ASP A 203 -2.08 18.80 -8.07
N PHE A 204 -2.84 18.76 -9.17
CA PHE A 204 -4.27 18.46 -9.12
C PHE A 204 -4.57 17.07 -8.55
N VAL A 205 -3.81 16.03 -8.94
CA VAL A 205 -3.97 14.67 -8.43
C VAL A 205 -3.58 14.60 -6.95
N ILE A 206 -2.48 15.26 -6.58
CA ILE A 206 -2.03 15.34 -5.19
C ILE A 206 -3.11 16.02 -4.33
N ASP A 207 -3.61 17.19 -4.76
CA ASP A 207 -4.67 17.91 -4.07
C ASP A 207 -5.95 17.08 -3.94
N LEU A 208 -6.35 16.36 -5.00
CA LEU A 208 -7.53 15.49 -4.98
C LEU A 208 -7.40 14.41 -3.90
N VAL A 209 -6.25 13.74 -3.82
CA VAL A 209 -5.99 12.68 -2.82
C VAL A 209 -6.01 13.29 -1.41
N VAL A 210 -5.31 14.39 -1.20
CA VAL A 210 -5.21 15.08 0.09
C VAL A 210 -6.57 15.56 0.57
N GLU A 211 -7.31 16.27 -0.29
CA GLU A 211 -8.60 16.85 0.08
C GLU A 211 -9.67 15.79 0.33
N LEU A 212 -9.64 14.66 -0.40
CA LEU A 212 -10.54 13.55 -0.12
C LEU A 212 -10.40 13.07 1.34
N PHE A 213 -9.17 12.81 1.78
CA PHE A 213 -8.95 12.35 3.15
C PHE A 213 -9.26 13.44 4.19
N LYS A 214 -8.92 14.71 3.94
CA LYS A 214 -9.27 15.83 4.83
C LYS A 214 -10.78 16.00 5.00
N GLN A 215 -11.56 15.84 3.93
CA GLN A 215 -13.03 15.91 3.97
C GLN A 215 -13.66 14.79 4.81
N HIS A 216 -12.95 13.67 4.95
CA HIS A 216 -13.35 12.60 5.86
C HIS A 216 -12.85 12.79 7.30
N GLY A 217 -12.20 13.92 7.59
CA GLY A 217 -11.76 14.30 8.94
C GLY A 217 -10.38 13.81 9.33
N TYR A 218 -9.59 13.23 8.39
CA TYR A 218 -8.23 12.81 8.68
C TYR A 218 -7.25 13.98 8.67
N LYS A 219 -6.27 13.92 9.57
CA LYS A 219 -5.08 14.77 9.52
C LYS A 219 -4.13 14.25 8.46
N VAL A 220 -3.92 15.01 7.39
CA VAL A 220 -3.08 14.61 6.26
C VAL A 220 -1.77 15.38 6.26
N GLY A 221 -0.64 14.65 6.29
CA GLY A 221 0.70 15.17 6.05
C GLY A 221 1.11 14.98 4.59
N ILE A 222 1.87 15.91 4.04
CA ILE A 222 2.45 15.81 2.69
C ILE A 222 3.96 15.66 2.85
N ASN A 223 4.51 14.55 2.35
CA ASN A 223 5.92 14.17 2.53
C ASN A 223 6.37 14.22 4.01
N MET A 224 5.45 13.96 4.93
CA MET A 224 5.69 13.97 6.37
C MET A 224 4.67 13.09 7.12
N PRO A 225 5.09 12.14 7.99
CA PRO A 225 6.46 11.89 8.47
C PRO A 225 7.37 11.17 7.47
N PHE A 226 6.83 10.58 6.42
CA PHE A 226 7.57 9.89 5.37
C PHE A 226 7.47 10.67 4.06
N SER A 227 8.48 10.53 3.21
CA SER A 227 8.54 11.20 1.91
C SER A 227 8.85 10.20 0.82
N ASN A 228 8.66 10.65 -0.42
CA ASN A 228 8.86 9.88 -1.65
C ASN A 228 7.80 8.80 -1.85
N ALA A 229 7.90 8.11 -2.97
CA ALA A 229 7.16 6.91 -3.34
C ALA A 229 8.08 6.04 -4.18
N ILE A 230 7.92 4.72 -4.16
CA ILE A 230 8.70 3.88 -5.06
C ILE A 230 8.33 4.21 -6.51
N ALA A 231 9.34 4.35 -7.37
CA ALA A 231 9.15 4.59 -8.79
C ALA A 231 10.20 3.82 -9.61
N PRO A 232 10.05 2.49 -9.77
CA PRO A 232 10.97 1.68 -10.56
C PRO A 232 11.12 2.21 -12.00
N GLU A 233 12.33 2.38 -12.47
CA GLU A 233 12.59 2.81 -13.84
C GLU A 233 12.04 1.78 -14.85
N THR A 234 11.38 2.32 -15.88
CA THR A 234 10.84 1.59 -17.03
C THR A 234 11.29 2.27 -18.32
N GLY A 235 10.92 1.74 -19.47
CA GLY A 235 11.19 2.42 -20.75
C GLY A 235 10.28 3.62 -21.04
N TYR A 236 9.39 3.98 -20.10
CA TYR A 236 8.40 5.06 -20.22
C TYR A 236 8.19 5.70 -18.83
N THR A 237 7.58 6.89 -18.81
CA THR A 237 7.22 7.59 -17.57
C THR A 237 5.79 7.25 -17.13
N TYR A 238 5.54 7.25 -15.84
CA TYR A 238 4.24 7.09 -15.20
C TYR A 238 4.24 7.90 -13.90
N ASN A 239 3.10 7.99 -13.22
CA ASN A 239 3.07 8.68 -11.94
C ASN A 239 3.11 7.71 -10.76
N SER A 240 3.73 8.14 -9.67
CA SER A 240 3.79 7.39 -8.42
C SER A 240 3.45 8.27 -7.22
N ILE A 241 2.66 7.73 -6.29
CA ILE A 241 2.25 8.37 -5.05
C ILE A 241 2.24 7.34 -3.93
N MET A 242 2.76 7.68 -2.77
CA MET A 242 2.68 6.86 -1.57
C MET A 242 1.48 7.28 -0.72
N ILE A 243 0.76 6.30 -0.21
CA ILE A 243 -0.28 6.47 0.82
C ILE A 243 0.13 5.65 2.03
N GLU A 244 0.55 6.36 3.07
CA GLU A 244 0.92 5.80 4.37
C GLU A 244 -0.22 6.02 5.38
N LEU A 245 -0.78 4.94 5.90
CA LEU A 245 -1.84 4.97 6.89
C LEU A 245 -1.25 4.85 8.29
N ASN A 246 -1.56 5.79 9.18
CA ASN A 246 -1.32 5.54 10.60
C ASN A 246 -2.15 4.33 11.05
N LYS A 247 -1.53 3.35 11.69
CA LYS A 247 -2.21 2.10 12.08
C LYS A 247 -3.45 2.35 12.93
N ARG A 248 -3.46 3.41 13.77
CA ARG A 248 -4.64 3.76 14.59
C ARG A 248 -5.91 4.02 13.80
N VAL A 249 -5.81 4.39 12.50
CA VAL A 249 -7.01 4.71 11.70
C VAL A 249 -7.78 3.48 11.26
N TYR A 250 -7.19 2.28 11.32
CA TYR A 250 -7.86 1.06 10.90
C TYR A 250 -7.60 -0.16 11.78
N LEU A 251 -6.60 -0.10 12.69
CA LEU A 251 -6.09 -1.23 13.45
C LEU A 251 -6.01 -0.90 14.94
N ASN A 252 -6.37 -1.86 15.78
CA ASN A 252 -5.96 -1.88 17.17
C ASN A 252 -4.58 -2.57 17.24
N GLU A 253 -3.52 -1.81 17.57
CA GLU A 253 -2.15 -2.32 17.59
C GLU A 253 -1.84 -3.27 18.76
N GLU A 254 -2.70 -3.33 19.79
CA GLU A 254 -2.55 -4.28 20.88
C GLU A 254 -3.13 -5.66 20.52
N THR A 255 -4.33 -5.69 19.97
CA THR A 255 -5.04 -6.93 19.62
C THR A 255 -4.77 -7.42 18.20
N PHE A 256 -4.28 -6.55 17.31
CA PHE A 256 -4.16 -6.78 15.86
C PHE A 256 -5.51 -7.15 15.23
N GLU A 257 -6.53 -6.42 15.58
CA GLU A 257 -7.86 -6.52 15.01
C GLU A 257 -8.23 -5.20 14.34
N PHE A 258 -9.04 -5.26 13.29
CA PHE A 258 -9.59 -4.05 12.69
C PHE A 258 -10.44 -3.30 13.72
N ASN A 259 -10.31 -1.99 13.72
CA ASN A 259 -11.23 -1.12 14.46
C ASN A 259 -12.48 -0.80 13.61
N ASP A 260 -13.45 -0.10 14.22
CA ASP A 260 -14.74 0.23 13.57
C ASP A 260 -14.61 1.15 12.34
N ASN A 261 -13.46 1.82 12.18
CA ASN A 261 -13.23 2.69 11.04
C ASN A 261 -12.66 1.96 9.81
N ALA A 262 -12.13 0.75 9.96
CA ALA A 262 -11.51 0.01 8.85
C ALA A 262 -12.45 -0.21 7.65
N PRO A 263 -13.74 -0.60 7.79
CA PRO A 263 -14.65 -0.74 6.66
C PRO A 263 -14.86 0.60 5.93
N LYS A 264 -15.04 1.69 6.67
CA LYS A 264 -15.23 3.03 6.12
C LYS A 264 -13.99 3.52 5.35
N LEU A 265 -12.79 3.27 5.87
CA LEU A 265 -11.55 3.62 5.18
C LEU A 265 -11.42 2.85 3.84
N ARG A 266 -11.80 1.56 3.80
CA ARG A 266 -11.83 0.79 2.56
C ARG A 266 -12.78 1.38 1.51
N GLU A 267 -13.98 1.81 1.92
CA GLU A 267 -14.95 2.49 1.03
C GLU A 267 -14.38 3.81 0.51
N GLN A 268 -13.66 4.56 1.34
CA GLN A 268 -13.03 5.82 0.96
C GLN A 268 -11.90 5.60 -0.05
N LEU A 269 -11.05 4.59 0.15
CA LEU A 269 -10.02 4.20 -0.82
C LEU A 269 -10.64 3.74 -2.15
N ALA A 270 -11.69 2.92 -2.13
CA ALA A 270 -12.40 2.51 -3.34
C ALA A 270 -13.01 3.71 -4.09
N SER A 271 -13.53 4.70 -3.34
CA SER A 271 -14.03 5.96 -3.91
C SER A 271 -12.91 6.79 -4.54
N LEU A 272 -11.74 6.87 -3.88
CA LEU A 272 -10.54 7.52 -4.42
C LEU A 272 -10.13 6.89 -5.75
N TYR A 273 -10.01 5.56 -5.80
CA TYR A 273 -9.64 4.86 -7.04
C TYR A 273 -10.65 5.12 -8.17
N SER A 274 -11.93 5.12 -7.84
CA SER A 274 -12.99 5.43 -8.80
C SER A 274 -12.89 6.86 -9.33
N LEU A 275 -12.47 7.83 -8.51
CA LEU A 275 -12.22 9.20 -8.96
C LEU A 275 -10.99 9.27 -9.86
N LEU A 276 -9.91 8.61 -9.52
CA LEU A 276 -8.66 8.59 -10.29
C LEU A 276 -8.79 7.88 -11.66
N LEU A 277 -9.72 6.92 -11.80
CA LEU A 277 -9.94 6.13 -13.02
C LEU A 277 -11.10 6.65 -13.91
N ARG A 278 -11.91 7.59 -13.45
CA ARG A 278 -13.27 7.85 -14.00
C ARG A 278 -13.29 8.51 -15.36
N TYR A 279 -12.28 9.24 -15.74
CA TYR A 279 -12.36 10.16 -16.87
C TYR A 279 -11.80 9.63 -18.20
N SER A 280 -11.39 8.36 -18.27
CA SER A 280 -11.01 7.74 -19.55
C SER A 280 -12.21 7.26 -20.39
N GLU A 281 -13.45 7.35 -19.85
CA GLU A 281 -14.66 6.81 -20.51
C GLU A 281 -15.50 7.87 -21.25
N GLU A 282 -15.13 9.15 -21.17
CA GLU A 282 -15.87 10.24 -21.81
C GLU A 282 -15.12 10.86 -23.02
N VAL A 283 -14.54 10.01 -23.88
CA VAL A 283 -14.02 10.47 -25.18
C VAL A 283 -14.78 9.79 -26.31
#